data_25b32ce298b77161a7c8dc76e1bf33fd
#
_entry.id   25b32ce298b77161a7c8dc76e1bf33fd
#
_cell.length_a   1.000
_cell.length_b   1.000
_cell.length_c   1.000
_cell.angle_alpha   90.00
_cell.angle_beta   90.00
_cell.angle_gamma   90.00
#
_symmetry.space_group_name_H-M   'P 1'
#
loop_
_entity.id
_entity.type
_entity.pdbx_description
1 polymer ?
#
loop_
_entity_poly.entity_id
_entity_poly.type
_entity_poly.pdbx_seq_one_letter_code
_entity_poly.pdbx_strand_id
1 'polypeptide(L)'
;FIGGNGDGDFDTYCVGNYYDNDKDGTLNGFEITQGNWQTYCSATPVFLSKPDSQHSEISIKTSATEAYHWIVKNVGPVLPNRDLVDKFMIDELTSLGTKGTIFRNQNIETQYPLAKTWQNINVGTARKDTDGDGIPDDFEDKWGLNKNNAGDAVRIAENGYTMIENYALSLEFPDEYEKAWNEAYGE
;
A
#
# COMPACT_ATOMS: atom_id res chain seq x y z
N PHE A 1 -3.54 17.54 -7.92
CA PHE A 1 -2.43 17.61 -6.97
C PHE A 1 -2.89 18.24 -5.65
N ILE A 2 -3.10 19.53 -5.60
CA ILE A 2 -3.69 20.20 -4.45
C ILE A 2 -4.95 20.92 -4.93
N GLY A 3 -6.07 20.62 -4.35
CA GLY A 3 -7.35 21.24 -4.64
C GLY A 3 -8.12 21.51 -3.37
N GLY A 4 -8.85 22.61 -3.35
CA GLY A 4 -9.72 22.95 -2.22
C GLY A 4 -10.25 24.36 -2.32
N ASN A 5 -11.29 24.63 -1.57
CA ASN A 5 -11.94 25.95 -1.45
C ASN A 5 -11.63 26.57 -0.07
N GLY A 6 -10.48 26.28 0.50
CA GLY A 6 -10.03 26.88 1.75
C GLY A 6 -9.59 28.33 1.56
N ASP A 7 -9.95 29.21 2.49
CA ASP A 7 -9.40 30.54 2.59
C ASP A 7 -8.16 30.51 3.49
N GLY A 8 -7.08 31.16 3.09
CA GLY A 8 -5.86 31.32 3.87
C GLY A 8 -4.61 30.81 3.15
N ASP A 9 -3.50 30.97 3.82
CA ASP A 9 -2.20 30.50 3.35
C ASP A 9 -2.13 28.98 3.44
N PHE A 10 -1.53 28.35 2.43
CA PHE A 10 -1.34 26.92 2.36
C PHE A 10 0.13 26.62 2.13
N ASP A 11 0.83 26.35 3.22
CA ASP A 11 2.23 25.97 3.17
C ASP A 11 2.39 24.53 2.70
N THR A 12 3.27 24.32 1.75
CA THR A 12 3.51 23.00 1.14
C THR A 12 5.00 22.70 1.06
N TYR A 13 5.40 21.56 1.58
CA TYR A 13 6.69 20.97 1.28
C TYR A 13 6.49 19.86 0.26
N CYS A 14 6.97 20.08 -0.96
CA CYS A 14 6.76 19.18 -2.09
C CYS A 14 8.08 18.90 -2.79
N VAL A 15 8.58 17.68 -2.65
CA VAL A 15 9.84 17.23 -3.25
C VAL A 15 9.64 15.83 -3.81
N GLY A 16 10.16 15.56 -5.00
CA GLY A 16 10.12 14.26 -5.65
C GLY A 16 8.71 13.79 -6.07
N ASN A 17 7.74 14.70 -6.14
CA ASN A 17 6.40 14.38 -6.64
C ASN A 17 6.35 14.61 -8.15
N TYR A 18 6.01 13.58 -8.90
CA TYR A 18 5.95 13.61 -10.35
C TYR A 18 4.50 13.57 -10.83
N TYR A 19 4.25 14.21 -11.93
CA TYR A 19 2.97 14.25 -12.61
C TYR A 19 3.14 13.85 -14.07
N ASP A 20 2.40 12.81 -14.45
CA ASP A 20 2.36 12.28 -15.79
C ASP A 20 0.91 12.39 -16.29
N ASN A 21 0.66 13.18 -17.31
CA ASN A 21 -0.69 13.54 -17.72
C ASN A 21 -0.95 13.37 -19.23
N ASP A 22 0.03 12.95 -20.00
CA ASP A 22 -0.12 12.86 -21.45
C ASP A 22 -0.81 11.58 -21.91
N LYS A 23 -0.91 10.58 -21.00
CA LYS A 23 -1.63 9.32 -21.23
C LYS A 23 -1.09 8.52 -22.43
N ASP A 24 0.19 8.60 -22.67
CA ASP A 24 0.85 8.01 -23.83
C ASP A 24 1.33 6.56 -23.63
N GLY A 25 1.20 6.04 -22.40
CA GLY A 25 1.66 4.69 -22.05
C GLY A 25 3.13 4.63 -21.66
N THR A 26 3.77 5.77 -21.45
CA THR A 26 5.19 5.88 -21.09
C THR A 26 5.33 6.58 -19.75
N LEU A 27 6.13 6.03 -18.85
CA LEU A 27 6.42 6.65 -17.55
C LEU A 27 7.48 7.75 -17.74
N ASN A 28 7.06 8.93 -18.17
CA ASN A 28 7.93 10.07 -18.54
C ASN A 28 7.51 11.40 -17.89
N GLY A 29 6.71 11.33 -16.82
CA GLY A 29 6.24 12.49 -16.07
C GLY A 29 7.35 13.42 -15.59
N PHE A 30 6.97 14.62 -15.19
CA PHE A 30 7.87 15.66 -14.72
C PHE A 30 7.64 15.98 -13.23
N GLU A 31 8.68 16.46 -12.56
CA GLU A 31 8.59 16.85 -11.15
C GLU A 31 7.75 18.13 -10.99
N ILE A 32 6.84 18.13 -10.02
CA ILE A 32 6.08 19.32 -9.62
C ILE A 32 6.96 20.19 -8.74
N THR A 33 7.16 21.43 -9.18
CA THR A 33 8.01 22.42 -8.51
C THR A 33 7.26 23.75 -8.36
N GLN A 34 7.84 24.66 -7.60
CA GLN A 34 7.32 26.03 -7.51
C GLN A 34 7.21 26.74 -8.88
N GLY A 35 8.00 26.31 -9.87
CA GLY A 35 7.98 26.91 -11.21
C GLY A 35 6.83 26.45 -12.10
N ASN A 36 6.19 25.31 -11.80
CA ASN A 36 5.18 24.71 -12.68
C ASN A 36 3.87 24.30 -11.98
N TRP A 37 3.73 24.47 -10.68
CA TRP A 37 2.59 23.99 -9.90
C TRP A 37 1.23 24.60 -10.34
N GLN A 38 1.22 25.82 -10.86
CA GLN A 38 0.00 26.57 -11.20
C GLN A 38 -0.88 25.83 -12.22
N THR A 39 -0.30 25.02 -13.08
CA THR A 39 -1.03 24.24 -14.08
C THR A 39 -1.81 23.06 -13.43
N TYR A 40 -1.41 22.62 -12.23
CA TYR A 40 -1.87 21.38 -11.62
C TYR A 40 -2.50 21.55 -10.23
N CYS A 41 -2.61 22.78 -9.78
CA CYS A 41 -3.12 23.12 -8.48
C CYS A 41 -4.16 24.24 -8.56
N SER A 42 -5.30 24.06 -7.92
CA SER A 42 -6.37 25.09 -7.84
C SER A 42 -6.24 26.02 -6.64
N ALA A 43 -5.35 25.70 -5.68
CA ALA A 43 -5.02 26.56 -4.55
C ALA A 43 -3.81 27.45 -4.87
N THR A 44 -3.45 28.32 -3.95
CA THR A 44 -2.22 29.15 -4.03
C THR A 44 -1.26 28.71 -2.93
N PRO A 45 -0.47 27.65 -3.14
CA PRO A 45 0.43 27.14 -2.12
C PRO A 45 1.69 28.01 -2.00
N VAL A 46 2.21 28.08 -0.79
CA VAL A 46 3.57 28.58 -0.52
C VAL A 46 4.51 27.39 -0.43
N PHE A 47 5.47 27.29 -1.35
CA PHE A 47 6.42 26.18 -1.34
C PHE A 47 7.52 26.44 -0.31
N LEU A 48 7.60 25.57 0.68
CA LEU A 48 8.64 25.59 1.70
C LEU A 48 9.91 24.92 1.18
N SER A 49 11.05 25.43 1.57
CA SER A 49 12.36 24.83 1.25
C SER A 49 12.73 23.65 2.14
N LYS A 50 12.00 23.46 3.23
CA LYS A 50 12.14 22.35 4.20
C LYS A 50 10.77 22.07 4.84
N PRO A 51 10.55 20.88 5.41
CA PRO A 51 9.36 20.59 6.19
C PRO A 51 9.15 21.62 7.31
N ASP A 52 7.89 21.88 7.65
CA ASP A 52 7.56 22.67 8.83
C ASP A 52 8.12 21.99 10.09
N SER A 53 8.62 22.79 11.03
CA SER A 53 9.25 22.29 12.25
C SER A 53 8.30 21.52 13.18
N GLN A 54 6.98 21.67 12.98
CA GLN A 54 5.97 20.92 13.74
C GLN A 54 5.73 19.52 13.18
N HIS A 55 6.28 19.18 12.02
CA HIS A 55 6.16 17.88 11.39
C HIS A 55 7.49 17.14 11.47
N SER A 56 7.39 15.82 11.71
CA SER A 56 8.56 14.95 11.62
C SER A 56 9.16 15.01 10.23
N GLU A 57 10.46 15.05 10.14
CA GLU A 57 11.16 15.01 8.87
C GLU A 57 10.92 13.65 8.19
N ILE A 58 10.34 13.68 7.00
CA ILE A 58 10.15 12.48 6.19
C ILE A 58 11.36 12.37 5.26
N SER A 59 12.18 11.34 5.47
CA SER A 59 13.25 11.04 4.53
C SER A 59 12.68 10.37 3.28
N ILE A 60 12.94 10.98 2.12
CA ILE A 60 12.63 10.36 0.83
C ILE A 60 13.63 9.23 0.61
N LYS A 61 13.15 7.98 0.62
CA LYS A 61 14.00 6.78 0.54
C LYS A 61 14.14 6.24 -0.88
N THR A 62 13.32 6.72 -1.82
CA THR A 62 13.25 6.18 -3.18
C THR A 62 12.87 7.26 -4.18
N SER A 63 13.18 7.05 -5.44
CA SER A 63 12.70 7.89 -6.53
C SER A 63 11.21 7.67 -6.81
N ALA A 64 10.55 8.62 -7.50
CA ALA A 64 9.16 8.46 -7.91
C ALA A 64 8.95 7.22 -8.80
N THR A 65 9.91 6.91 -9.66
CA THR A 65 9.88 5.72 -10.52
C THR A 65 9.96 4.43 -9.71
N GLU A 66 10.86 4.36 -8.73
CA GLU A 66 10.96 3.19 -7.84
C GLU A 66 9.70 3.06 -6.98
N ALA A 67 9.15 4.17 -6.48
CA ALA A 67 7.90 4.17 -5.74
C ALA A 67 6.73 3.63 -6.61
N TYR A 68 6.64 4.03 -7.86
CA TYR A 68 5.66 3.50 -8.82
C TYR A 68 5.81 1.98 -8.98
N HIS A 69 7.01 1.48 -9.24
CA HIS A 69 7.25 0.04 -9.40
C HIS A 69 6.95 -0.74 -8.12
N TRP A 70 7.28 -0.17 -6.97
CA TRP A 70 6.94 -0.77 -5.68
C TRP A 70 5.42 -0.87 -5.48
N ILE A 71 4.67 0.21 -5.79
CA ILE A 71 3.21 0.24 -5.72
C ILE A 71 2.61 -0.82 -6.63
N VAL A 72 3.02 -0.87 -7.90
CA VAL A 72 2.53 -1.88 -8.86
C VAL A 72 2.71 -3.30 -8.32
N LYS A 73 3.85 -3.57 -7.67
CA LYS A 73 4.16 -4.90 -7.13
C LYS A 73 3.38 -5.22 -5.86
N ASN A 74 3.27 -4.26 -4.94
CA ASN A 74 2.95 -4.56 -3.54
C ASN A 74 1.61 -4.01 -3.05
N VAL A 75 0.96 -3.06 -3.77
CA VAL A 75 -0.26 -2.44 -3.28
C VAL A 75 -1.47 -3.38 -3.36
N GLY A 76 -2.35 -3.27 -2.37
CA GLY A 76 -3.56 -4.07 -2.26
C GLY A 76 -3.30 -5.52 -1.80
N PRO A 77 -4.32 -6.37 -1.77
CA PRO A 77 -4.21 -7.75 -1.31
C PRO A 77 -3.47 -8.61 -2.35
N VAL A 78 -2.16 -8.70 -2.22
CA VAL A 78 -1.31 -9.45 -3.16
C VAL A 78 -1.25 -10.94 -2.85
N LEU A 79 -1.64 -11.36 -1.64
CA LEU A 79 -1.56 -12.74 -1.17
C LEU A 79 -2.96 -13.37 -1.03
N PRO A 80 -3.12 -14.66 -1.41
CA PRO A 80 -2.18 -15.47 -2.19
C PRO A 80 -2.02 -14.99 -3.63
N ASN A 81 -2.99 -14.23 -4.14
CA ASN A 81 -3.00 -13.56 -5.43
C ASN A 81 -4.05 -12.47 -5.41
N ARG A 82 -3.78 -11.35 -6.07
CA ARG A 82 -4.79 -10.32 -6.32
C ARG A 82 -6.01 -10.93 -6.99
N ASP A 83 -7.18 -10.52 -6.57
CA ASP A 83 -8.42 -10.88 -7.24
C ASP A 83 -8.57 -10.19 -8.61
N LEU A 84 -9.70 -10.39 -9.27
CA LEU A 84 -9.90 -9.83 -10.61
C LEU A 84 -10.12 -8.33 -10.59
N VAL A 85 -10.64 -7.76 -9.51
CA VAL A 85 -10.84 -6.31 -9.36
C VAL A 85 -9.49 -5.63 -9.18
N ASP A 86 -8.67 -6.16 -8.27
CA ASP A 86 -7.32 -5.63 -8.02
C ASP A 86 -6.43 -5.76 -9.26
N LYS A 87 -6.49 -6.90 -9.95
CA LYS A 87 -5.78 -7.08 -11.23
C LYS A 87 -6.20 -6.06 -12.28
N PHE A 88 -7.49 -5.77 -12.35
CA PHE A 88 -8.00 -4.75 -13.26
C PHE A 88 -7.47 -3.37 -12.90
N MET A 89 -7.47 -2.99 -11.63
CA MET A 89 -6.94 -1.70 -11.18
C MET A 89 -5.43 -1.56 -11.46
N ILE A 90 -4.67 -2.64 -11.26
CA ILE A 90 -3.24 -2.66 -11.59
C ILE A 90 -3.02 -2.60 -13.11
N ASP A 91 -3.85 -3.26 -13.93
CA ASP A 91 -3.78 -3.16 -15.39
C ASP A 91 -4.07 -1.73 -15.88
N GLU A 92 -5.03 -1.03 -15.26
CA GLU A 92 -5.26 0.38 -15.54
C GLU A 92 -4.09 1.26 -15.11
N LEU A 93 -3.56 1.06 -13.91
CA LEU A 93 -2.39 1.79 -13.40
C LEU A 93 -1.18 1.60 -14.31
N THR A 94 -0.89 0.36 -14.70
CA THR A 94 0.28 0.05 -15.55
C THR A 94 0.10 0.45 -17.01
N SER A 95 -1.11 0.76 -17.41
CA SER A 95 -1.39 1.29 -18.74
C SER A 95 -0.90 2.73 -18.95
N LEU A 96 -0.50 3.41 -17.88
CA LEU A 96 -0.02 4.79 -17.89
C LEU A 96 -0.97 5.73 -18.65
N GLY A 97 -2.27 5.60 -18.35
CA GLY A 97 -3.33 6.45 -18.89
C GLY A 97 -3.89 6.04 -20.25
N THR A 98 -3.36 5.00 -20.92
CA THR A 98 -3.94 4.50 -22.16
C THR A 98 -5.23 3.72 -21.94
N LYS A 99 -5.46 3.23 -20.72
CA LYS A 99 -6.71 2.65 -20.24
C LYS A 99 -7.23 3.49 -19.07
N GLY A 100 -8.45 3.24 -18.68
CA GLY A 100 -9.05 3.83 -17.49
C GLY A 100 -10.48 4.23 -17.70
N THR A 101 -11.33 3.91 -16.74
CA THR A 101 -12.75 4.26 -16.76
C THR A 101 -13.20 4.71 -15.38
N ILE A 102 -13.90 5.83 -15.32
CA ILE A 102 -14.49 6.30 -14.08
C ILE A 102 -15.78 5.53 -13.83
N PHE A 103 -15.77 4.66 -12.83
CA PHE A 103 -16.96 3.99 -12.35
C PHE A 103 -17.76 4.91 -11.43
N ARG A 104 -19.00 5.20 -11.82
CA ARG A 104 -19.94 5.98 -11.01
C ARG A 104 -20.86 5.12 -10.18
N ASN A 105 -20.95 3.84 -10.49
CA ASN A 105 -21.85 2.90 -9.85
C ASN A 105 -21.27 1.47 -9.94
N GLN A 106 -21.28 0.75 -8.84
CA GLN A 106 -20.84 -0.66 -8.76
C GLN A 106 -21.74 -1.64 -9.54
N ASN A 107 -22.93 -1.20 -9.95
CA ASN A 107 -23.89 -2.03 -10.69
C ASN A 107 -23.75 -1.94 -12.21
N ILE A 108 -22.64 -1.44 -12.74
CA ILE A 108 -22.36 -1.42 -14.19
C ILE A 108 -21.96 -2.83 -14.66
N GLU A 109 -22.86 -3.77 -14.47
CA GLU A 109 -22.65 -5.19 -14.79
C GLU A 109 -22.50 -5.45 -16.30
N THR A 110 -22.97 -4.55 -17.14
CA THR A 110 -23.01 -4.76 -18.60
C THR A 110 -21.74 -4.34 -19.32
N GLN A 111 -20.94 -3.45 -18.72
CA GLN A 111 -19.72 -2.94 -19.34
C GLN A 111 -18.43 -3.61 -18.87
N TYR A 112 -18.49 -4.30 -17.71
CA TYR A 112 -17.32 -4.93 -17.11
C TYR A 112 -17.66 -6.33 -16.61
N PRO A 113 -16.95 -7.33 -17.11
CA PRO A 113 -17.09 -8.71 -16.60
C PRO A 113 -16.73 -8.86 -15.12
N LEU A 114 -16.24 -7.77 -14.50
CA LEU A 114 -15.79 -7.71 -13.10
C LEU A 114 -16.91 -7.47 -12.11
N ALA A 115 -18.10 -7.06 -12.53
CA ALA A 115 -19.21 -6.71 -11.63
C ALA A 115 -19.69 -7.86 -10.72
N LYS A 116 -19.28 -9.09 -11.02
CA LYS A 116 -19.59 -10.28 -10.19
C LYS A 116 -18.33 -10.95 -9.62
N THR A 117 -17.16 -10.36 -9.78
CA THR A 117 -15.90 -11.02 -9.40
C THR A 117 -15.68 -11.08 -7.90
N TRP A 118 -16.26 -10.18 -7.13
CA TRP A 118 -16.28 -10.26 -5.67
C TRP A 118 -17.00 -11.50 -5.14
N GLN A 119 -17.84 -12.14 -5.96
CA GLN A 119 -18.49 -13.42 -5.62
C GLN A 119 -17.56 -14.63 -5.78
N ASN A 120 -16.43 -14.46 -6.44
CA ASN A 120 -15.48 -15.52 -6.75
C ASN A 120 -14.15 -15.31 -6.01
N ILE A 121 -14.19 -14.77 -4.80
CA ILE A 121 -13.00 -14.68 -3.96
C ILE A 121 -12.51 -16.09 -3.67
N ASN A 122 -11.32 -16.40 -4.16
CA ASN A 122 -10.68 -17.67 -3.88
C ASN A 122 -10.14 -17.64 -2.44
N VAL A 123 -10.87 -18.24 -1.54
CA VAL A 123 -10.52 -18.29 -0.10
C VAL A 123 -9.34 -19.23 0.21
N GLY A 124 -8.84 -19.96 -0.79
CA GLY A 124 -7.76 -20.93 -0.56
C GLY A 124 -8.15 -22.08 0.37
N THR A 125 -7.15 -22.81 0.85
CA THR A 125 -7.31 -23.83 1.90
C THR A 125 -6.87 -23.24 3.23
N ALA A 126 -7.74 -23.29 4.22
CA ALA A 126 -7.40 -22.85 5.57
C ALA A 126 -6.20 -23.66 6.11
N ARG A 127 -5.22 -22.96 6.68
CA ARG A 127 -4.11 -23.59 7.39
C ARG A 127 -4.64 -24.14 8.72
N LYS A 128 -3.98 -25.15 9.26
CA LYS A 128 -4.35 -25.72 10.54
C LYS A 128 -4.03 -24.69 11.65
N ASP A 129 -4.99 -24.43 12.49
CA ASP A 129 -4.94 -23.54 13.66
C ASP A 129 -5.65 -24.31 14.79
N THR A 130 -4.90 -24.82 15.75
CA THR A 130 -5.40 -25.78 16.73
C THR A 130 -6.20 -25.11 17.85
N ASP A 131 -5.81 -23.92 18.27
CA ASP A 131 -6.47 -23.20 19.36
C ASP A 131 -7.42 -22.08 18.87
N GLY A 132 -7.42 -21.82 17.55
CA GLY A 132 -8.38 -20.92 16.90
C GLY A 132 -8.10 -19.44 17.14
N ASP A 133 -6.85 -19.05 17.34
CA ASP A 133 -6.46 -17.67 17.62
C ASP A 133 -6.14 -16.83 16.36
N GLY A 134 -6.11 -17.47 15.19
CA GLY A 134 -5.81 -16.87 13.90
C GLY A 134 -4.36 -17.00 13.45
N ILE A 135 -3.49 -17.58 14.27
CA ILE A 135 -2.10 -17.91 13.93
C ILE A 135 -2.03 -19.41 13.60
N PRO A 136 -1.56 -19.81 12.41
CA PRO A 136 -1.46 -21.23 12.09
C PRO A 136 -0.39 -21.96 12.87
N ASP A 137 -0.66 -23.25 13.19
CA ASP A 137 0.23 -24.16 13.94
C ASP A 137 1.69 -24.14 13.42
N ASP A 138 1.88 -24.11 12.11
CA ASP A 138 3.22 -24.14 11.49
C ASP A 138 3.99 -22.82 11.64
N PHE A 139 3.28 -21.69 11.74
CA PHE A 139 3.90 -20.42 12.10
C PHE A 139 4.30 -20.45 13.60
N GLU A 140 3.41 -20.92 14.46
CA GLU A 140 3.67 -21.02 15.87
C GLU A 140 4.84 -21.96 16.20
N ASP A 141 4.86 -23.15 15.58
CA ASP A 141 5.96 -24.10 15.69
C ASP A 141 7.30 -23.48 15.22
N LYS A 142 7.28 -22.65 14.17
CA LYS A 142 8.48 -21.96 13.66
C LYS A 142 9.00 -20.90 14.62
N TRP A 143 8.09 -20.13 15.22
CA TRP A 143 8.41 -18.94 16.00
C TRP A 143 8.31 -19.12 17.53
N GLY A 144 8.19 -20.37 18.01
CA GLY A 144 8.18 -20.69 19.42
C GLY A 144 6.94 -20.19 20.16
N LEU A 145 5.81 -20.10 19.48
CA LEU A 145 4.51 -19.91 20.08
C LEU A 145 3.89 -21.24 20.48
N ASN A 146 2.79 -21.21 21.22
CA ASN A 146 2.14 -22.41 21.70
C ASN A 146 0.77 -22.61 21.04
N LYS A 147 0.71 -23.41 20.01
CA LYS A 147 -0.49 -23.77 19.22
C LYS A 147 -1.68 -24.35 20.01
N ASN A 148 -1.59 -24.43 21.32
CA ASN A 148 -2.67 -24.84 22.20
C ASN A 148 -3.04 -23.73 23.20
N ASN A 149 -2.62 -22.49 22.97
CA ASN A 149 -2.82 -21.37 23.88
C ASN A 149 -3.16 -20.09 23.12
N ALA A 150 -4.41 -19.90 22.73
CA ALA A 150 -4.90 -18.70 22.05
C ALA A 150 -4.54 -17.33 22.71
N GLY A 151 -4.04 -17.36 23.93
CA GLY A 151 -3.63 -16.14 24.64
C GLY A 151 -2.31 -15.54 24.14
N ASP A 152 -1.49 -16.29 23.43
CA ASP A 152 -0.21 -15.77 22.99
C ASP A 152 -0.30 -14.95 21.68
N ALA A 153 -1.37 -15.10 20.89
CA ALA A 153 -1.66 -14.24 19.74
C ALA A 153 -1.68 -12.75 20.12
N VAL A 154 -2.18 -12.41 21.29
CA VAL A 154 -2.27 -11.02 21.78
C VAL A 154 -1.06 -10.58 22.62
N ARG A 155 -0.07 -11.45 22.80
CA ARG A 155 1.17 -11.10 23.46
C ARG A 155 1.91 -10.04 22.67
N ILE A 156 2.35 -8.97 23.32
CA ILE A 156 3.16 -7.91 22.69
C ILE A 156 4.60 -8.40 22.53
N ALA A 157 5.11 -8.32 21.32
CA ALA A 157 6.50 -8.58 20.98
C ALA A 157 7.40 -7.36 21.25
N GLU A 158 8.72 -7.52 21.20
CA GLU A 158 9.68 -6.44 21.44
C GLU A 158 9.56 -5.27 20.45
N ASN A 159 9.07 -5.55 19.24
CA ASN A 159 8.78 -4.52 18.24
C ASN A 159 7.49 -3.71 18.51
N GLY A 160 6.78 -4.00 19.59
CA GLY A 160 5.57 -3.31 20.02
C GLY A 160 4.26 -3.80 19.36
N TYR A 161 4.33 -4.75 18.45
CA TYR A 161 3.17 -5.38 17.82
C TYR A 161 2.76 -6.68 18.55
N THR A 162 1.49 -7.05 18.46
CA THR A 162 1.03 -8.36 18.91
C THR A 162 1.57 -9.48 18.01
N MET A 163 1.54 -10.73 18.51
CA MET A 163 2.04 -11.86 17.72
C MET A 163 1.18 -12.11 16.47
N ILE A 164 -0.14 -11.87 16.53
CA ILE A 164 -1.02 -11.98 15.35
C ILE A 164 -0.73 -10.88 14.32
N GLU A 165 -0.40 -9.66 14.75
CA GLU A 165 0.06 -8.60 13.84
C GLU A 165 1.40 -8.97 13.19
N ASN A 166 2.31 -9.54 13.96
CA ASN A 166 3.57 -10.05 13.42
C ASN A 166 3.36 -11.17 12.40
N TYR A 167 2.41 -12.08 12.65
CA TYR A 167 2.01 -13.08 11.66
C TYR A 167 1.49 -12.42 10.38
N ALA A 168 0.59 -11.44 10.48
CA ALA A 168 0.08 -10.71 9.32
C ALA A 168 1.20 -10.00 8.53
N LEU A 169 2.12 -9.33 9.22
CA LEU A 169 3.29 -8.69 8.62
C LEU A 169 4.20 -9.71 7.89
N SER A 170 4.37 -10.90 8.44
CA SER A 170 5.17 -11.96 7.81
C SER A 170 4.59 -12.48 6.49
N LEU A 171 3.28 -12.37 6.31
CA LEU A 171 2.62 -12.74 5.06
C LEU A 171 2.87 -11.69 3.97
N GLU A 172 2.92 -10.41 4.34
CA GLU A 172 3.13 -9.31 3.40
C GLU A 172 4.60 -9.12 3.05
N PHE A 173 5.49 -9.25 4.03
CA PHE A 173 6.93 -9.01 3.90
C PHE A 173 7.76 -10.20 4.44
N PRO A 174 7.67 -11.37 3.80
CA PRO A 174 8.25 -12.58 4.38
C PRO A 174 9.77 -12.50 4.59
N ASP A 175 10.51 -11.97 3.62
CA ASP A 175 11.98 -11.88 3.68
C ASP A 175 12.45 -10.82 4.70
N GLU A 176 11.80 -9.66 4.69
CA GLU A 176 12.12 -8.56 5.61
C GLU A 176 11.75 -8.92 7.03
N TYR A 177 10.59 -9.57 7.22
CA TYR A 177 10.12 -10.00 8.51
C TYR A 177 11.01 -11.10 9.10
N GLU A 178 11.39 -12.11 8.32
CA GLU A 178 12.29 -13.17 8.76
C GLU A 178 13.65 -12.62 9.19
N LYS A 179 14.19 -11.67 8.43
CA LYS A 179 15.43 -10.99 8.79
C LYS A 179 15.29 -10.21 10.10
N ALA A 180 14.27 -9.36 10.20
CA ALA A 180 14.04 -8.54 11.41
C ALA A 180 13.76 -9.41 12.64
N TRP A 181 13.03 -10.51 12.48
CA TRP A 181 12.76 -11.46 13.56
C TRP A 181 14.04 -12.17 14.02
N ASN A 182 14.85 -12.65 13.09
CA ASN A 182 16.11 -13.30 13.42
C ASN A 182 17.11 -12.36 14.10
N GLU A 183 17.11 -11.06 13.72
CA GLU A 183 17.92 -10.03 14.39
C GLU A 183 17.43 -9.72 15.80
N ALA A 184 16.12 -9.78 16.04
CA ALA A 184 15.52 -9.45 17.34
C ALA A 184 15.45 -10.65 18.31
N TYR A 185 15.24 -11.86 17.80
CA TYR A 185 14.92 -13.05 18.59
C TYR A 185 15.74 -14.29 18.19
N GLY A 186 16.57 -14.21 17.15
CA GLY A 186 17.44 -15.32 16.72
C GLY A 186 18.57 -15.52 17.73
N GLU A 187 18.77 -16.77 18.20
CA GLU A 187 19.93 -17.20 18.99
C GLU A 187 21.18 -17.30 18.13
#